data_03a626e09134622b61c70f88cc65d355
#
_entry.id   03a626e09134622b61c70f88cc65d355
#
_cell.length_a   1.000
_cell.length_b   1.000
_cell.length_c   1.000
_cell.angle_alpha   90.00
_cell.angle_beta   90.00
_cell.angle_gamma   90.00
#
_symmetry.space_group_name_H-M   'P 1'
#
loop_
_entity.id
_entity.type
_entity.pdbx_description
1 polymer ?
#
loop_
_entity_poly.entity_id
_entity_poly.type
_entity_poly.pdbx_seq_one_letter_code
_entity_poly.pdbx_strand_id
1 'polypeptide(L)'
;MRTTVADPGSHIILPEVISKEPLAPLVRHGDNQWKDIVTWVIIGLIEAEENGITSANVMSMKKDSKNPVVQRMLGASGDVGSFLGLDNDWLVRAIKLVGNYGEIYDRHFGPKTKLNIPRGLNKQWKEGGLLYALPIR
;
A
#
# COMPACT_ATOMS: atom_id res chain seq x y z
N MET A 1 -5.72 -21.37 -3.09
CA MET A 1 -6.79 -22.23 -3.68
C MET A 1 -6.49 -22.59 -5.13
N ARG A 2 -6.38 -21.65 -6.09
CA ARG A 2 -6.08 -22.01 -7.50
C ARG A 2 -4.80 -22.84 -7.70
N THR A 3 -3.78 -22.60 -6.87
CA THR A 3 -2.51 -23.34 -6.91
C THR A 3 -2.54 -24.71 -6.23
N THR A 4 -3.62 -25.05 -5.52
CA THR A 4 -3.78 -26.33 -4.81
C THR A 4 -4.69 -27.32 -5.52
N VAL A 5 -5.32 -26.91 -6.64
CA VAL A 5 -6.14 -27.81 -7.46
C VAL A 5 -5.25 -28.56 -8.45
N ALA A 6 -5.63 -29.80 -8.78
CA ALA A 6 -4.83 -30.67 -9.63
C ALA A 6 -4.61 -30.13 -11.05
N ASP A 7 -5.59 -29.42 -11.60
CA ASP A 7 -5.49 -28.75 -12.90
C ASP A 7 -5.99 -27.29 -12.79
N PRO A 8 -5.11 -26.33 -12.48
CA PRO A 8 -5.49 -24.93 -12.37
C PRO A 8 -6.05 -24.34 -13.68
N GLY A 9 -5.64 -24.89 -14.81
CA GLY A 9 -6.06 -24.40 -16.15
C GLY A 9 -7.51 -24.70 -16.49
N SER A 10 -8.08 -25.75 -15.91
CA SER A 10 -9.49 -26.14 -16.10
C SER A 10 -10.46 -25.35 -15.22
N HIS A 11 -9.97 -24.45 -14.37
CA HIS A 11 -10.78 -23.66 -13.43
C HIS A 11 -10.68 -22.18 -13.75
N ILE A 12 -11.79 -21.47 -13.68
CA ILE A 12 -11.86 -20.02 -13.79
C ILE A 12 -12.36 -19.40 -12.48
N ILE A 13 -11.86 -18.22 -12.17
CA ILE A 13 -12.41 -17.37 -11.11
C ILE A 13 -13.47 -16.51 -11.77
N LEU A 14 -14.71 -16.64 -11.34
CA LEU A 14 -15.81 -15.84 -11.85
C LEU A 14 -15.64 -14.36 -11.47
N PRO A 15 -16.08 -13.42 -12.30
CA PRO A 15 -15.99 -12.00 -12.00
C PRO A 15 -16.98 -11.55 -10.92
N GLU A 16 -18.00 -12.35 -10.66
CA GLU A 16 -19.02 -12.05 -9.65
C GLU A 16 -18.46 -12.19 -8.24
N VAL A 17 -18.66 -11.14 -7.44
CA VAL A 17 -18.26 -11.11 -6.02
C VAL A 17 -19.45 -11.46 -5.16
N ILE A 18 -19.43 -12.64 -4.54
CA ILE A 18 -20.51 -13.16 -3.68
C ILE A 18 -20.28 -12.92 -2.19
N SER A 19 -19.06 -12.60 -1.78
CA SER A 19 -18.71 -12.29 -0.38
C SER A 19 -17.59 -11.27 -0.32
N LYS A 20 -17.35 -10.70 0.87
CA LYS A 20 -16.25 -9.77 1.15
C LYS A 20 -15.37 -10.35 2.27
N GLU A 21 -14.07 -10.29 2.06
CA GLU A 21 -13.07 -10.70 3.03
C GLU A 21 -12.12 -9.50 3.30
N PRO A 22 -12.53 -8.53 4.13
CA PRO A 22 -11.72 -7.35 4.42
C PRO A 22 -10.58 -7.71 5.38
N LEU A 23 -9.54 -8.35 4.85
CA LEU A 23 -8.36 -8.71 5.62
C LEU A 23 -7.62 -7.48 6.09
N ALA A 24 -7.15 -7.50 7.33
CA ALA A 24 -6.39 -6.41 7.93
C ALA A 24 -5.28 -6.98 8.85
N PRO A 25 -4.19 -6.24 9.07
CA PRO A 25 -3.20 -6.60 10.09
C PRO A 25 -3.83 -6.63 11.49
N LEU A 26 -3.44 -7.61 12.28
CA LEU A 26 -3.80 -7.69 13.68
C LEU A 26 -2.69 -7.13 14.55
N VAL A 27 -3.06 -6.32 15.53
CA VAL A 27 -2.16 -5.79 16.55
C VAL A 27 -2.67 -6.15 17.94
N ARG A 28 -1.78 -6.12 18.95
CA ARG A 28 -2.16 -6.36 20.33
C ARG A 28 -3.18 -5.32 20.81
N HIS A 29 -4.22 -5.77 21.49
CA HIS A 29 -5.19 -4.87 22.10
C HIS A 29 -4.51 -3.98 23.18
N GLY A 30 -4.83 -2.68 23.17
CA GLY A 30 -4.25 -1.71 24.12
C GLY A 30 -2.89 -1.11 23.70
N ASP A 31 -2.26 -1.61 22.63
CA ASP A 31 -1.08 -1.01 22.03
C ASP A 31 -1.47 0.00 20.95
N ASN A 32 -1.96 1.15 21.39
CA ASN A 32 -2.49 2.17 20.49
C ASN A 32 -1.40 2.80 19.61
N GLN A 33 -0.21 3.00 20.15
CA GLN A 33 0.89 3.57 19.37
C GLN A 33 1.29 2.64 18.21
N TRP A 34 1.45 1.36 18.48
CA TRP A 34 1.76 0.39 17.44
C TRP A 34 0.63 0.26 16.40
N LYS A 35 -0.61 0.28 16.86
CA LYS A 35 -1.78 0.31 15.98
C LYS A 35 -1.73 1.52 15.04
N ASP A 36 -1.42 2.70 15.56
CA ASP A 36 -1.35 3.93 14.77
C ASP A 36 -0.21 3.85 13.73
N ILE A 37 0.97 3.37 14.13
CA ILE A 37 2.09 3.15 13.21
C ILE A 37 1.69 2.21 12.07
N VAL A 38 1.13 1.03 12.38
CA VAL A 38 0.70 0.05 11.36
C VAL A 38 -0.35 0.64 10.44
N THR A 39 -1.32 1.36 10.99
CA THR A 39 -2.40 2.02 10.22
C THR A 39 -1.83 3.04 9.25
N TRP A 40 -0.99 3.95 9.74
CA TRP A 40 -0.43 5.02 8.90
C TRP A 40 0.60 4.51 7.89
N VAL A 41 1.32 3.43 8.19
CA VAL A 41 2.17 2.78 7.18
C VAL A 41 1.33 2.27 6.02
N ILE A 42 0.23 1.57 6.27
CA ILE A 42 -0.64 1.05 5.20
C ILE A 42 -1.25 2.19 4.39
N ILE A 43 -1.81 3.20 5.07
CA ILE A 43 -2.36 4.40 4.42
C ILE A 43 -1.28 5.07 3.56
N GLY A 44 -0.08 5.25 4.10
CA GLY A 44 1.03 5.86 3.39
C GLY A 44 1.49 5.08 2.16
N LEU A 45 1.46 3.74 2.20
CA LEU A 45 1.80 2.92 1.03
C LEU A 45 0.73 3.04 -0.07
N ILE A 46 -0.55 3.18 0.29
CA ILE A 46 -1.65 3.41 -0.65
C ILE A 46 -1.54 4.82 -1.26
N GLU A 47 -1.30 5.84 -0.42
CA GLU A 47 -1.13 7.23 -0.87
C GLU A 47 0.14 7.40 -1.74
N ALA A 48 1.20 6.63 -1.45
CA ALA A 48 2.41 6.59 -2.28
C ALA A 48 2.09 6.10 -3.70
N GLU A 49 1.31 5.02 -3.83
CA GLU A 49 0.86 4.55 -5.13
C GLU A 49 0.04 5.62 -5.86
N GLU A 50 -0.88 6.29 -5.18
CA GLU A 50 -1.72 7.34 -5.75
C GLU A 50 -0.91 8.51 -6.31
N ASN A 51 0.21 8.85 -5.65
CA ASN A 51 1.13 9.90 -6.07
C ASN A 51 2.27 9.41 -6.98
N GLY A 52 2.25 8.17 -7.44
CA GLY A 52 3.27 7.60 -8.32
C GLY A 52 4.65 7.42 -7.67
N ILE A 53 4.68 7.32 -6.32
CA ILE A 53 5.91 7.11 -5.56
C ILE A 53 6.15 5.60 -5.45
N THR A 54 7.35 5.16 -5.83
CA THR A 54 7.76 3.76 -5.87
C THR A 54 9.04 3.54 -5.07
N SER A 55 9.40 2.28 -4.83
CA SER A 55 10.69 1.91 -4.23
C SER A 55 11.90 2.48 -5.00
N ALA A 56 11.76 2.61 -6.33
CA ALA A 56 12.82 3.11 -7.19
C ALA A 56 12.99 4.63 -7.15
N ASN A 57 11.88 5.38 -6.98
CA ASN A 57 11.92 6.85 -7.10
C ASN A 57 11.71 7.60 -5.77
N VAL A 58 11.42 6.94 -4.66
CA VAL A 58 11.08 7.60 -3.38
C VAL A 58 12.14 8.61 -2.93
N MET A 59 13.43 8.34 -3.15
CA MET A 59 14.52 9.24 -2.75
C MET A 59 14.56 10.51 -3.60
N SER A 60 14.39 10.41 -4.92
CA SER A 60 14.30 11.56 -5.81
C SER A 60 13.01 12.34 -5.58
N MET A 61 11.89 11.65 -5.37
CA MET A 61 10.62 12.31 -5.04
C MET A 61 10.69 13.10 -3.74
N LYS A 62 11.35 12.57 -2.70
CA LYS A 62 11.60 13.32 -1.46
C LYS A 62 12.41 14.58 -1.71
N LYS A 63 13.46 14.49 -2.52
CA LYS A 63 14.40 15.60 -2.76
C LYS A 63 13.83 16.67 -3.69
N ASP A 64 13.19 16.25 -4.78
CA ASP A 64 12.96 17.12 -5.94
C ASP A 64 11.48 17.48 -6.14
N SER A 65 10.55 16.79 -5.49
CA SER A 65 9.11 17.04 -5.65
C SER A 65 8.74 18.42 -5.13
N LYS A 66 7.96 19.15 -5.92
CA LYS A 66 7.36 20.43 -5.53
C LYS A 66 5.91 20.27 -5.05
N ASN A 67 5.37 19.06 -5.09
CA ASN A 67 4.03 18.79 -4.59
C ASN A 67 4.03 18.81 -3.05
N PRO A 68 3.27 19.71 -2.40
CA PRO A 68 3.26 19.82 -0.94
C PRO A 68 2.80 18.55 -0.22
N VAL A 69 1.93 17.76 -0.85
CA VAL A 69 1.47 16.46 -0.31
C VAL A 69 2.63 15.50 -0.24
N VAL A 70 3.38 15.38 -1.35
CA VAL A 70 4.55 14.50 -1.43
C VAL A 70 5.65 14.94 -0.47
N GLN A 71 5.92 16.25 -0.39
CA GLN A 71 6.93 16.78 0.55
C GLN A 71 6.59 16.42 2.00
N ARG A 72 5.34 16.58 2.38
CA ARG A 72 4.88 16.27 3.75
C ARG A 72 4.92 14.77 4.03
N MET A 73 4.36 13.97 3.13
CA MET A 73 4.32 12.52 3.34
C MET A 73 5.71 11.87 3.37
N LEU A 74 6.70 12.43 2.63
CA LEU A 74 8.08 11.93 2.63
C LEU A 74 9.00 12.63 3.64
N GLY A 75 8.43 13.46 4.54
CA GLY A 75 9.19 14.13 5.59
C GLY A 75 10.17 15.20 5.10
N ALA A 76 9.98 15.73 3.89
CA ALA A 76 10.73 16.88 3.39
C ALA A 76 10.21 18.21 3.96
N SER A 77 8.97 18.24 4.45
CA SER A 77 8.35 19.36 5.16
C SER A 77 7.40 18.85 6.25
N GLY A 78 7.24 19.65 7.31
CA GLY A 78 6.41 19.28 8.46
C GLY A 78 7.11 18.29 9.40
N ASP A 79 6.34 17.80 10.37
CA ASP A 79 6.84 16.90 11.44
C ASP A 79 5.82 15.78 11.72
N VAL A 80 5.43 15.08 10.67
CA VAL A 80 4.40 14.02 10.76
C VAL A 80 4.89 12.76 11.49
N GLY A 81 6.20 12.54 11.52
CA GLY A 81 6.79 11.38 12.22
C GLY A 81 6.64 11.48 13.72
N SER A 82 6.74 12.70 14.31
CA SER A 82 6.68 12.90 15.76
C SER A 82 5.37 12.43 16.38
N PHE A 83 4.23 12.58 15.67
CA PHE A 83 2.93 12.09 16.13
C PHE A 83 2.87 10.57 16.28
N LEU A 84 3.74 9.86 15.57
CA LEU A 84 3.87 8.41 15.66
C LEU A 84 5.03 7.98 16.59
N GLY A 85 5.77 8.95 17.15
CA GLY A 85 7.00 8.67 17.89
C GLY A 85 8.13 8.17 17.00
N LEU A 86 8.12 8.53 15.71
CA LEU A 86 9.11 8.15 14.71
C LEU A 86 9.80 9.40 14.14
N ASP A 87 10.93 9.20 13.46
CA ASP A 87 11.50 10.27 12.65
C ASP A 87 10.71 10.50 11.36
N ASN A 88 10.92 11.63 10.68
CA ASN A 88 10.15 12.01 9.50
C ASN A 88 10.41 11.12 8.26
N ASP A 89 11.43 10.27 8.29
CA ASP A 89 11.78 9.35 7.20
C ASP A 89 11.09 7.98 7.30
N TRP A 90 10.20 7.79 8.26
CA TRP A 90 9.55 6.52 8.52
C TRP A 90 8.88 5.92 7.25
N LEU A 91 8.16 6.74 6.50
CA LEU A 91 7.46 6.28 5.29
C LEU A 91 8.43 6.09 4.11
N VAL A 92 9.45 6.94 4.01
CA VAL A 92 10.52 6.77 2.99
C VAL A 92 11.20 5.42 3.16
N ARG A 93 11.52 5.02 4.39
CA ARG A 93 12.11 3.71 4.67
C ARG A 93 11.17 2.57 4.30
N ALA A 94 9.89 2.67 4.67
CA ALA A 94 8.90 1.66 4.33
C ALA A 94 8.80 1.49 2.81
N ILE A 95 8.58 2.57 2.07
CA ILE A 95 8.47 2.52 0.60
C ILE A 95 9.75 2.00 -0.04
N LYS A 96 10.92 2.44 0.42
CA LYS A 96 12.21 1.99 -0.13
C LYS A 96 12.42 0.48 0.03
N LEU A 97 11.98 -0.09 1.15
CA LEU A 97 12.19 -1.50 1.47
C LEU A 97 11.16 -2.40 0.80
N VAL A 98 9.90 -2.03 0.78
CA VAL A 98 8.83 -2.92 0.32
C VAL A 98 8.05 -2.42 -0.89
N GLY A 99 8.28 -1.19 -1.32
CA GLY A 99 7.53 -0.53 -2.39
C GLY A 99 6.21 0.07 -1.90
N ASN A 100 5.47 0.70 -2.80
CA ASN A 100 4.11 1.15 -2.54
C ASN A 100 3.12 -0.04 -2.55
N TYR A 101 1.84 0.21 -2.28
CA TYR A 101 0.84 -0.87 -2.22
C TYR A 101 0.74 -1.65 -3.55
N GLY A 102 0.80 -0.98 -4.69
CA GLY A 102 0.76 -1.61 -6.02
C GLY A 102 1.95 -2.53 -6.25
N GLU A 103 3.17 -2.09 -5.90
CA GLU A 103 4.38 -2.91 -6.00
C GLU A 103 4.29 -4.16 -5.11
N ILE A 104 3.73 -4.02 -3.89
CA ILE A 104 3.51 -5.15 -2.98
C ILE A 104 2.50 -6.12 -3.59
N TYR A 105 1.36 -5.61 -4.09
CA TYR A 105 0.34 -6.44 -4.71
C TYR A 105 0.92 -7.21 -5.91
N ASP A 106 1.59 -6.52 -6.82
CA ASP A 106 2.15 -7.12 -8.03
C ASP A 106 3.20 -8.19 -7.75
N ARG A 107 4.00 -7.99 -6.70
CA ARG A 107 5.01 -8.96 -6.28
C ARG A 107 4.40 -10.26 -5.76
N HIS A 108 3.22 -10.21 -5.11
CA HIS A 108 2.61 -11.37 -4.46
C HIS A 108 1.48 -12.00 -5.28
N PHE A 109 0.72 -11.21 -6.01
CA PHE A 109 -0.50 -11.64 -6.70
C PHE A 109 -0.52 -11.29 -8.19
N GLY A 110 0.28 -10.33 -8.62
CA GLY A 110 0.24 -9.71 -9.91
C GLY A 110 0.64 -10.61 -11.09
N PRO A 111 0.71 -10.04 -12.30
CA PRO A 111 0.81 -10.80 -13.54
C PRO A 111 2.10 -11.61 -13.70
N LYS A 112 3.15 -11.28 -12.96
CA LYS A 112 4.43 -12.03 -12.97
C LYS A 112 4.47 -13.19 -11.98
N THR A 113 3.41 -13.39 -11.22
CA THR A 113 3.31 -14.49 -10.25
C THR A 113 2.54 -15.68 -10.82
N LYS A 114 2.69 -16.85 -10.20
CA LYS A 114 1.89 -18.03 -10.57
C LYS A 114 0.38 -17.82 -10.37
N LEU A 115 0.00 -16.87 -9.50
CA LEU A 115 -1.41 -16.56 -9.22
C LEU A 115 -2.04 -15.74 -10.32
N ASN A 116 -1.31 -14.78 -10.87
CA ASN A 116 -1.77 -13.89 -11.95
C ASN A 116 -3.18 -13.34 -11.70
N ILE A 117 -3.38 -12.75 -10.51
CA ILE A 117 -4.68 -12.20 -10.10
C ILE A 117 -4.70 -10.71 -10.44
N PRO A 118 -5.67 -10.24 -11.23
CA PRO A 118 -5.82 -8.81 -11.49
C PRO A 118 -6.22 -8.06 -10.23
N ARG A 119 -5.86 -6.78 -10.14
CA ARG A 119 -6.15 -5.91 -8.99
C ARG A 119 -7.64 -5.86 -8.62
N GLY A 120 -8.53 -5.86 -9.62
CA GLY A 120 -9.97 -5.77 -9.38
C GLY A 120 -10.32 -4.60 -8.45
N LEU A 121 -11.06 -4.86 -7.37
CA LEU A 121 -11.41 -3.85 -6.36
C LEU A 121 -10.21 -3.37 -5.51
N ASN A 122 -9.06 -4.03 -5.56
CA ASN A 122 -7.83 -3.56 -4.92
C ASN A 122 -7.09 -2.48 -5.73
N LYS A 123 -7.69 -1.91 -6.75
CA LYS A 123 -7.21 -0.72 -7.45
C LYS A 123 -7.46 0.54 -6.64
N GLN A 124 -6.75 1.60 -7.00
CA GLN A 124 -7.01 2.95 -6.51
C GLN A 124 -8.44 3.39 -6.87
N TRP A 125 -9.05 4.21 -6.00
CA TRP A 125 -10.41 4.74 -6.18
C TRP A 125 -10.60 5.43 -7.53
N LYS A 126 -9.60 6.19 -7.99
CA LYS A 126 -9.59 6.87 -9.31
C LYS A 126 -9.56 5.92 -10.51
N GLU A 127 -9.27 4.64 -10.26
CA GLU A 127 -9.26 3.57 -11.27
C GLU A 127 -10.47 2.62 -11.11
N GLY A 128 -11.46 3.03 -10.31
CA GLY A 128 -12.66 2.24 -10.03
C GLY A 128 -12.49 1.16 -8.96
N GLY A 129 -11.41 1.22 -8.17
CA GLY A 129 -11.19 0.35 -7.03
C GLY A 129 -11.68 0.94 -5.71
N LEU A 130 -11.37 0.25 -4.61
CA LEU A 130 -11.77 0.64 -3.25
C LEU A 130 -10.63 1.26 -2.44
N LEU A 131 -9.40 1.28 -2.96
CA LEU A 131 -8.28 1.85 -2.23
C LEU A 131 -8.36 3.38 -2.27
N TYR A 132 -8.67 3.92 -1.10
CA TYR A 132 -8.77 5.36 -0.84
C TYR A 132 -7.92 5.66 0.40
N ALA A 133 -6.80 6.35 0.23
CA ALA A 133 -5.94 6.74 1.34
C ALA A 133 -6.47 7.99 2.03
N LEU A 134 -6.33 8.03 3.36
CA LEU A 134 -6.49 9.27 4.11
C LEU A 134 -5.26 10.14 3.87
N PRO A 135 -5.42 11.46 3.61
CA PRO A 135 -4.29 12.34 3.35
C PRO A 135 -3.41 12.51 4.61
N ILE A 136 -2.11 12.37 4.47
CA ILE A 136 -1.12 12.66 5.50
C ILE A 136 -0.96 14.18 5.62
N ARG A 137 -1.44 14.76 6.72
CA ARG A 137 -1.48 16.23 6.95
C ARG A 137 -0.81 16.61 8.27
#